data_a02b2249448fca8c6ea1a87aeba8cb07
#
_entry.id   a02b2249448fca8c6ea1a87aeba8cb07
#
_cell.length_a   1.000
_cell.length_b   1.000
_cell.length_c   1.000
_cell.angle_alpha   90.00
_cell.angle_beta   90.00
_cell.angle_gamma   90.00
#
_symmetry.space_group_name_H-M   'P 1'
#
loop_
_entity.id
_entity.type
_entity.pdbx_description
1 polymer ?
#
loop_
_entity_poly.entity_id
_entity_poly.type
_entity_poly.pdbx_seq_one_letter_code
_entity_poly.pdbx_strand_id
1 'polypeptide(L)'
;MIKVLFVCHGNICRSPMGEFVLKDMVKKAGIADQFEIASVAVSREELGNPVYPPARREMHSHGVACDGHHARQITRSDVDKFDHIYYMDSSNARYLERLFPGEQKFRAFLPRNVADPWYTGDFTQTWLDICEGCEKILEELK
;
A
#
# COMPACT_ATOMS: atom_id res chain seq x y z
N MET A 1 -5.52 -10.88 15.08
CA MET A 1 -5.77 -10.21 13.80
C MET A 1 -4.44 -9.85 13.15
N ILE A 2 -4.35 -10.08 11.86
CA ILE A 2 -3.15 -9.78 11.07
C ILE A 2 -3.24 -8.35 10.58
N LYS A 3 -2.27 -7.50 10.95
CA LYS A 3 -2.33 -6.06 10.67
C LYS A 3 -1.27 -5.68 9.65
N VAL A 4 -1.71 -5.25 8.46
CA VAL A 4 -0.87 -4.96 7.30
C VAL A 4 -1.02 -3.50 6.88
N LEU A 5 0.11 -2.80 6.71
CA LEU A 5 0.14 -1.41 6.29
C LEU A 5 0.99 -1.27 5.03
N PHE A 6 0.44 -0.58 4.02
CA PHE A 6 1.16 -0.25 2.81
C PHE A 6 1.59 1.22 2.83
N VAL A 7 2.81 1.49 2.39
CA VAL A 7 3.40 2.83 2.43
C VAL A 7 3.92 3.19 1.04
N CYS A 8 3.60 4.40 0.57
CA CYS A 8 4.23 4.97 -0.61
C CYS A 8 4.45 6.47 -0.40
N HIS A 9 4.86 7.20 -1.43
CA HIS A 9 5.19 8.61 -1.27
C HIS A 9 3.97 9.46 -0.88
N GLY A 10 2.90 9.41 -1.68
CA GLY A 10 1.75 10.30 -1.54
C GLY A 10 0.46 9.66 -1.02
N ASN A 11 0.38 8.33 -0.97
CA ASN A 11 -0.81 7.59 -0.57
C ASN A 11 -2.03 7.84 -1.48
N ILE A 12 -1.79 8.03 -2.77
CA ILE A 12 -2.87 8.19 -3.76
C ILE A 12 -2.82 7.19 -4.91
N CYS A 13 -1.73 6.44 -5.07
CA CYS A 13 -1.57 5.43 -6.15
C CYS A 13 -1.18 4.06 -5.59
N ARG A 14 0.12 3.82 -5.35
CA ARG A 14 0.66 2.50 -5.04
C ARG A 14 0.15 1.92 -3.72
N SER A 15 0.21 2.67 -2.64
CA SER A 15 -0.20 2.15 -1.34
C SER A 15 -1.70 1.91 -1.25
N PRO A 16 -2.58 2.80 -1.78
CA PRO A 16 -4.00 2.47 -1.84
C PRO A 16 -4.29 1.25 -2.72
N MET A 17 -3.59 1.09 -3.84
CA MET A 17 -3.76 -0.11 -4.67
C MET A 17 -3.41 -1.36 -3.87
N GLY A 18 -2.31 -1.35 -3.11
CA GLY A 18 -1.96 -2.46 -2.23
C GLY A 18 -3.05 -2.76 -1.21
N GLU A 19 -3.55 -1.72 -0.55
CA GLU A 19 -4.60 -1.85 0.45
C GLU A 19 -5.86 -2.51 -0.13
N PHE A 20 -6.40 -1.95 -1.22
CA PHE A 20 -7.69 -2.40 -1.75
C PHE A 20 -7.58 -3.73 -2.49
N VAL A 21 -6.46 -4.02 -3.14
CA VAL A 21 -6.23 -5.34 -3.76
C VAL A 21 -6.15 -6.42 -2.68
N LEU A 22 -5.39 -6.20 -1.61
CA LEU A 22 -5.30 -7.20 -0.54
C LEU A 22 -6.64 -7.39 0.17
N LYS A 23 -7.39 -6.30 0.42
CA LYS A 23 -8.74 -6.38 0.97
C LYS A 23 -9.66 -7.24 0.10
N ASP A 24 -9.60 -7.07 -1.21
CA ASP A 24 -10.37 -7.86 -2.16
C ASP A 24 -9.98 -9.34 -2.11
N MET A 25 -8.68 -9.61 -2.06
CA MET A 25 -8.16 -10.98 -2.01
C MET A 25 -8.60 -11.73 -0.74
N VAL A 26 -8.49 -11.10 0.44
CA VAL A 26 -8.88 -11.74 1.69
C VAL A 26 -10.39 -11.94 1.77
N LYS A 27 -11.17 -11.03 1.19
CA LYS A 27 -12.62 -11.17 1.10
C LYS A 27 -13.00 -12.37 0.24
N LYS A 28 -12.38 -12.52 -0.92
CA LYS A 28 -12.63 -13.66 -1.82
C LYS A 28 -12.18 -14.99 -1.22
N ALA A 29 -11.16 -14.97 -0.38
CA ALA A 29 -10.68 -16.16 0.32
C ALA A 29 -11.51 -16.49 1.58
N GLY A 30 -12.47 -15.63 1.94
CA GLY A 30 -13.32 -15.85 3.10
C GLY A 30 -12.65 -15.60 4.45
N ILE A 31 -11.55 -14.85 4.48
CA ILE A 31 -10.76 -14.56 5.68
C ILE A 31 -10.61 -13.08 5.99
N ALA A 32 -11.49 -12.24 5.45
CA ALA A 32 -11.40 -10.78 5.64
C ALA A 32 -11.43 -10.38 7.12
N ASP A 33 -12.16 -11.11 7.95
CA ASP A 33 -12.27 -10.84 9.38
C ASP A 33 -10.98 -11.12 10.16
N GLN A 34 -10.00 -11.77 9.55
CA GLN A 34 -8.70 -12.05 10.17
C GLN A 34 -7.66 -10.96 9.89
N PHE A 35 -7.98 -9.98 9.04
CA PHE A 35 -7.05 -8.96 8.58
C PHE A 35 -7.54 -7.55 8.89
N GLU A 36 -6.60 -6.69 9.30
CA GLU A 36 -6.78 -5.24 9.31
C GLU A 36 -5.76 -4.65 8.34
N ILE A 37 -6.23 -3.97 7.29
CA ILE A 37 -5.39 -3.51 6.18
C ILE A 37 -5.60 -2.02 5.99
N ALA A 38 -4.49 -1.28 5.87
CA ALA A 38 -4.54 0.17 5.67
C ALA A 38 -3.38 0.62 4.79
N SER A 39 -3.39 1.91 4.42
CA SER A 39 -2.29 2.51 3.66
C SER A 39 -2.04 3.94 4.12
N VAL A 40 -0.79 4.39 3.99
CA VAL A 40 -0.34 5.72 4.41
C VAL A 40 0.73 6.25 3.45
N ALA A 41 1.04 7.55 3.59
CA ALA A 41 2.11 8.22 2.86
C ALA A 41 3.31 8.48 3.78
N VAL A 42 4.51 8.58 3.19
CA VAL A 42 5.67 9.12 3.90
C VAL A 42 5.68 10.66 3.85
N SER A 43 5.05 11.27 2.85
CA SER A 43 5.01 12.73 2.68
C SER A 43 3.66 13.32 3.09
N ARG A 44 3.60 14.64 3.07
CA ARG A 44 2.37 15.40 3.35
C ARG A 44 1.81 16.06 2.10
N GLU A 45 2.32 15.72 0.93
CA GLU A 45 2.00 16.42 -0.31
C GLU A 45 0.55 16.26 -0.73
N GLU A 46 -0.07 15.10 -0.45
CA GLU A 46 -1.40 14.75 -0.92
C GLU A 46 -2.42 14.55 0.21
N LEU A 47 -2.17 15.11 1.40
CA LEU A 47 -3.05 14.91 2.56
C LEU A 47 -4.52 15.21 2.23
N GLY A 48 -5.40 14.25 2.57
CA GLY A 48 -6.83 14.36 2.37
C GLY A 48 -7.32 14.00 0.99
N ASN A 49 -6.44 13.81 0.01
CA ASN A 49 -6.85 13.54 -1.37
C ASN A 49 -7.32 12.08 -1.54
N PRO A 50 -8.29 11.84 -2.44
CA PRO A 50 -8.73 10.49 -2.76
C PRO A 50 -7.71 9.78 -3.63
N VAL A 51 -7.98 8.52 -3.97
CA VAL A 51 -7.16 7.78 -4.93
C VAL A 51 -7.09 8.56 -6.25
N TYR A 52 -5.88 8.67 -6.80
CA TYR A 52 -5.63 9.38 -8.06
C TYR A 52 -6.49 8.75 -9.17
N PRO A 53 -7.19 9.58 -9.99
CA PRO A 53 -8.16 9.03 -10.95
C PRO A 53 -7.67 7.91 -11.86
N PRO A 54 -6.46 7.96 -12.47
CA PRO A 54 -5.98 6.84 -13.28
C PRO A 54 -5.79 5.55 -12.48
N ALA A 55 -5.34 5.63 -11.23
CA ALA A 55 -5.20 4.47 -10.35
C ALA A 55 -6.58 3.88 -10.02
N ARG A 56 -7.55 4.76 -9.74
CA ARG A 56 -8.93 4.36 -9.48
C ARG A 56 -9.52 3.64 -10.69
N ARG A 57 -9.33 4.19 -11.89
CA ARG A 57 -9.82 3.56 -13.12
C ARG A 57 -9.20 2.18 -13.34
N GLU A 58 -7.90 2.05 -13.08
CA GLU A 58 -7.21 0.76 -13.22
C GLU A 58 -7.84 -0.28 -12.27
N MET A 59 -8.03 0.08 -10.99
CA MET A 59 -8.65 -0.83 -10.02
C MET A 59 -10.08 -1.19 -10.42
N HIS A 60 -10.88 -0.21 -10.81
CA HIS A 60 -12.27 -0.45 -11.23
C HIS A 60 -12.36 -1.38 -12.44
N SER A 61 -11.41 -1.29 -13.38
CA SER A 61 -11.39 -2.18 -14.55
C SER A 61 -11.17 -3.64 -14.18
N HIS A 62 -10.66 -3.90 -12.97
CA HIS A 62 -10.46 -5.24 -12.42
C HIS A 62 -11.48 -5.60 -11.33
N GLY A 63 -12.51 -4.78 -11.17
CA GLY A 63 -13.58 -5.05 -10.21
C GLY A 63 -13.24 -4.71 -8.77
N VAL A 64 -12.20 -3.91 -8.53
CA VAL A 64 -11.79 -3.50 -7.18
C VAL A 64 -12.24 -2.08 -6.89
N ALA A 65 -13.11 -1.90 -5.89
CA ALA A 65 -13.56 -0.60 -5.44
C ALA A 65 -12.58 0.01 -4.43
N CYS A 66 -12.45 1.33 -4.44
CA CYS A 66 -11.55 2.05 -3.53
C CYS A 66 -12.20 3.31 -2.97
N ASP A 67 -13.50 3.28 -2.77
CA ASP A 67 -14.27 4.43 -2.29
C ASP A 67 -13.93 4.75 -0.83
N GLY A 68 -13.99 6.05 -0.49
CA GLY A 68 -13.80 6.53 0.87
C GLY A 68 -12.35 6.69 1.31
N HIS A 69 -11.38 6.45 0.42
CA HIS A 69 -9.97 6.63 0.74
C HIS A 69 -9.60 8.12 0.79
N HIS A 70 -8.84 8.49 1.82
CA HIS A 70 -8.22 9.81 1.95
C HIS A 70 -6.76 9.63 2.36
N ALA A 71 -5.84 10.27 1.62
CA ALA A 71 -4.41 10.17 1.90
C ALA A 71 -4.09 10.74 3.28
N ARG A 72 -3.25 10.03 4.04
CA ARG A 72 -2.74 10.48 5.33
C ARG A 72 -1.28 10.07 5.50
N GLN A 73 -0.54 10.83 6.31
CA GLN A 73 0.86 10.52 6.58
C GLN A 73 0.98 9.47 7.68
N ILE A 74 1.99 8.60 7.57
CA ILE A 74 2.32 7.60 8.59
C ILE A 74 2.63 8.28 9.93
N THR A 75 2.19 7.67 11.03
CA THR A 75 2.42 8.15 12.39
C THR A 75 3.15 7.10 13.21
N ARG A 76 3.69 7.50 14.38
CA ARG A 76 4.27 6.55 15.32
C ARG A 76 3.26 5.50 15.76
N SER A 77 2.00 5.89 15.93
CA SER A 77 0.92 4.95 16.26
C SER A 77 0.76 3.86 15.20
N ASP A 78 0.90 4.21 13.92
CA ASP A 78 0.85 3.23 12.84
C ASP A 78 1.98 2.20 12.97
N VAL A 79 3.21 2.69 13.23
CA VAL A 79 4.38 1.81 13.37
C VAL A 79 4.18 0.84 14.53
N ASP A 80 3.62 1.31 15.64
CA ASP A 80 3.39 0.46 16.81
C ASP A 80 2.24 -0.53 16.59
N LYS A 81 1.22 -0.13 15.84
CA LYS A 81 0.00 -0.93 15.65
C LYS A 81 0.16 -2.03 14.61
N PHE A 82 0.77 -1.73 13.46
CA PHE A 82 0.83 -2.66 12.35
C PHE A 82 2.05 -3.58 12.47
N ASP A 83 1.82 -4.88 12.29
CA ASP A 83 2.87 -5.89 12.42
C ASP A 83 3.66 -6.05 11.12
N HIS A 84 3.03 -5.78 9.99
CA HIS A 84 3.61 -5.96 8.66
C HIS A 84 3.48 -4.66 7.89
N ILE A 85 4.59 -3.95 7.69
CA ILE A 85 4.62 -2.63 7.04
C ILE A 85 5.49 -2.72 5.80
N TYR A 86 4.87 -2.51 4.62
CA TYR A 86 5.52 -2.66 3.32
C TYR A 86 5.64 -1.33 2.58
N TYR A 87 6.86 -0.97 2.18
CA TYR A 87 7.12 0.20 1.34
C TYR A 87 7.34 -0.23 -0.12
N MET A 88 7.14 0.70 -1.05
CA MET A 88 7.10 0.40 -2.49
C MET A 88 8.44 0.57 -3.19
N ASP A 89 9.29 1.49 -2.72
CA ASP A 89 10.58 1.76 -3.36
C ASP A 89 11.63 2.25 -2.37
N SER A 90 12.87 2.36 -2.84
CA SER A 90 13.98 2.78 -1.99
C SER A 90 13.85 4.23 -1.51
N SER A 91 13.14 5.09 -2.24
CA SER A 91 12.85 6.46 -1.79
C SER A 91 11.95 6.44 -0.55
N ASN A 92 10.92 5.60 -0.56
CA ASN A 92 10.06 5.41 0.62
C ASN A 92 10.89 4.94 1.81
N ALA A 93 11.79 3.99 1.61
CA ALA A 93 12.65 3.46 2.67
C ALA A 93 13.51 4.58 3.31
N ARG A 94 14.07 5.47 2.49
CA ARG A 94 14.86 6.60 2.99
C ARG A 94 14.03 7.58 3.82
N TYR A 95 12.81 7.89 3.38
CA TYR A 95 11.88 8.73 4.16
C TYR A 95 11.54 8.08 5.50
N LEU A 96 11.24 6.79 5.49
CA LEU A 96 10.91 6.05 6.72
C LEU A 96 12.08 6.04 7.71
N GLU A 97 13.32 5.88 7.23
CA GLU A 97 14.50 5.94 8.09
C GLU A 97 14.66 7.33 8.74
N ARG A 98 14.36 8.39 8.01
CA ARG A 98 14.41 9.76 8.55
C ARG A 98 13.31 10.01 9.56
N LEU A 99 12.09 9.49 9.32
CA LEU A 99 10.96 9.69 10.21
C LEU A 99 11.06 8.82 11.47
N PHE A 100 11.58 7.61 11.33
CA PHE A 100 11.66 6.62 12.42
C PHE A 100 13.04 5.97 12.44
N PRO A 101 14.10 6.71 12.84
CA PRO A 101 15.46 6.20 12.81
C PRO A 101 15.62 4.90 13.60
N GLY A 102 16.25 3.91 12.98
CA GLY A 102 16.54 2.63 13.62
C GLY A 102 15.37 1.65 13.70
N GLU A 103 14.18 2.01 13.21
CA GLU A 103 13.04 1.09 13.20
C GLU A 103 13.27 -0.03 12.18
N GLN A 104 13.09 -1.28 12.60
CA GLN A 104 13.39 -2.46 11.78
C GLN A 104 12.15 -3.18 11.25
N LYS A 105 10.96 -2.64 11.48
CA LYS A 105 9.69 -3.24 11.04
C LYS A 105 9.44 -3.15 9.53
N PHE A 106 10.03 -2.15 8.87
CA PHE A 106 9.73 -1.86 7.48
C PHE A 106 10.34 -2.90 6.54
N ARG A 107 9.54 -3.36 5.58
CA ARG A 107 9.95 -4.36 4.59
C ARG A 107 9.63 -3.86 3.18
N ALA A 108 10.47 -4.22 2.21
CA ALA A 108 10.17 -3.98 0.81
C ALA A 108 8.96 -4.83 0.39
N PHE A 109 8.03 -4.24 -0.33
CA PHE A 109 6.85 -4.94 -0.84
C PHE A 109 7.24 -6.04 -1.83
N LEU A 110 8.15 -5.71 -2.75
CA LEU A 110 8.74 -6.65 -3.70
C LEU A 110 10.28 -6.58 -3.60
N PRO A 111 11.01 -7.58 -4.10
CA PRO A 111 12.48 -7.54 -4.11
C PRO A 111 13.05 -6.53 -5.12
N ARG A 112 12.20 -5.70 -5.70
CA ARG A 112 12.53 -4.59 -6.60
C ARG A 112 11.60 -3.42 -6.30
N ASN A 113 11.95 -2.23 -6.78
CA ASN A 113 11.07 -1.07 -6.66
C ASN A 113 9.81 -1.26 -7.50
N VAL A 114 8.66 -0.85 -6.95
CA VAL A 114 7.45 -0.67 -7.73
C VAL A 114 7.51 0.74 -8.33
N ALA A 115 7.62 0.84 -9.64
CA ALA A 115 7.74 2.12 -10.32
C ALA A 115 6.54 3.03 -9.99
N ASP A 116 6.82 4.32 -9.76
CA ASP A 116 5.77 5.27 -9.43
C ASP A 116 4.99 5.65 -10.70
N PRO A 117 3.70 5.28 -10.78
CA PRO A 117 2.91 5.53 -11.99
C PRO A 117 2.61 7.00 -12.22
N TRP A 118 2.79 7.85 -11.19
CA TRP A 118 2.71 9.30 -11.36
C TRP A 118 3.72 9.78 -12.41
N TYR A 119 4.92 9.19 -12.44
CA TYR A 119 5.98 9.54 -13.38
C TYR A 119 5.95 8.72 -14.66
N THR A 120 5.65 7.43 -14.57
CA THR A 120 5.68 6.54 -15.75
C THR A 120 4.40 6.60 -16.57
N GLY A 121 3.27 6.91 -15.93
CA GLY A 121 1.94 6.82 -16.55
C GLY A 121 1.44 5.40 -16.77
N ASP A 122 2.20 4.39 -16.35
CA ASP A 122 1.87 2.98 -16.59
C ASP A 122 1.19 2.36 -15.37
N PHE A 123 -0.11 2.60 -15.24
CA PHE A 123 -0.92 2.08 -14.14
C PHE A 123 -1.19 0.58 -14.26
N THR A 124 -1.15 0.03 -15.47
CA THR A 124 -1.29 -1.40 -15.70
C THR A 124 -0.11 -2.16 -15.13
N GLN A 125 1.11 -1.67 -15.35
CA GLN A 125 2.30 -2.29 -14.77
C GLN A 125 2.25 -2.22 -13.24
N THR A 126 1.83 -1.09 -12.68
CA THR A 126 1.65 -0.95 -11.24
C THR A 126 0.65 -1.98 -10.72
N TRP A 127 -0.48 -2.13 -11.41
CA TRP A 127 -1.48 -3.13 -11.05
C TRP A 127 -0.88 -4.54 -10.99
N LEU A 128 -0.12 -4.93 -12.02
CA LEU A 128 0.51 -6.24 -12.06
C LEU A 128 1.50 -6.44 -10.91
N ASP A 129 2.31 -5.43 -10.61
CA ASP A 129 3.26 -5.49 -9.49
C ASP A 129 2.54 -5.60 -8.14
N ILE A 130 1.45 -4.85 -7.97
CA ILE A 130 0.65 -4.88 -6.74
C ILE A 130 0.01 -6.26 -6.56
N CYS A 131 -0.54 -6.83 -7.61
CA CYS A 131 -1.13 -8.16 -7.54
C CYS A 131 -0.08 -9.21 -7.17
N GLU A 132 1.09 -9.16 -7.77
CA GLU A 132 2.19 -10.08 -7.45
C GLU A 132 2.56 -10.01 -5.97
N GLY A 133 2.77 -8.81 -5.45
CA GLY A 133 3.16 -8.62 -4.06
C GLY A 133 2.06 -9.01 -3.07
N CYS A 134 0.81 -8.66 -3.37
CA CYS A 134 -0.32 -9.01 -2.51
C CYS A 134 -0.55 -10.53 -2.45
N GLU A 135 -0.37 -11.23 -3.58
CA GLU A 135 -0.45 -12.69 -3.61
C GLU A 135 0.59 -13.33 -2.70
N LYS A 136 1.84 -12.83 -2.73
CA LYS A 136 2.91 -13.31 -1.86
C LYS A 136 2.60 -13.04 -0.38
N ILE A 137 2.11 -11.85 -0.06
CA ILE A 137 1.73 -11.49 1.30
C ILE A 137 0.63 -12.43 1.82
N LEU A 138 -0.41 -12.62 1.02
CA LEU A 138 -1.52 -13.50 1.41
C LEU A 138 -1.05 -14.92 1.67
N GLU A 139 -0.18 -15.45 0.82
CA GLU A 139 0.36 -16.80 0.98
C GLU A 139 1.20 -16.92 2.25
N GLU A 140 1.98 -15.91 2.59
CA GLU A 140 2.83 -15.92 3.79
C GLU A 140 2.04 -15.75 5.09
N LEU A 141 0.98 -14.94 5.07
CA LEU A 141 0.29 -14.51 6.29
C LEU A 141 -1.01 -15.27 6.59
N LYS A 142 -1.57 -15.97 5.61
CA LYS A 142 -2.83 -16.71 5.84
C LYS A 142 -2.61 -18.01 6.63
#